data_b3166891363cbe65c6e348f108b2753d
#
_entry.id   b3166891363cbe65c6e348f108b2753d
#
_cell.length_a   1.000
_cell.length_b   1.000
_cell.length_c   1.000
_cell.angle_alpha   90.00
_cell.angle_beta   90.00
_cell.angle_gamma   90.00
#
_symmetry.space_group_name_H-M   'P 1'
#
loop_
_entity.id
_entity.type
_entity.pdbx_description
1 polymer ?
#
loop_
_entity_poly.entity_id
_entity_poly.type
_entity_poly.pdbx_seq_one_letter_code
_entity_poly.pdbx_strand_id
1 'polypeptide(L)'
;MMLALTTLAGKNDQARKEVPFADQRKAEYIFVEAQNQKMKGNYDAFQDMLAYAHEIDPGNTAISFQLGMCLLRMNNTTKENCERGLALMKEHFEAQPEDLYETTFYCDANMQLGHPEEALRALKLLNEYNPNRLELQLRLAEAYSRSGDYAQSNITYDSIETIFGEAIQITSSKIDNYMAMNDSAGAIREMRGLLSTAPQNDSYNIAMSSLFQHYGMNDSALYYLDRAQEYAPDNGYIYLIRARYCTEAGDSAGYEQQIYNALTSEQLDVDSKMDVLLGYIREKLAAEDTTQRINDLFTVLIEQHPHEASIHQLYSEYFYTKRDYKGAIEQLGYSLDVNPTDAAGWRNMVILNMMDDNYPAAIKASEKALEYNADNLDLYGYVAGCYHQMKEYDKAIETYNKILALTDSTDTQRKANVLTGMGDTYSEMKDSARTVECYEQALELDPLNSGTLNNYAYFLALRGQDLDRAERMAALAIKEDPDNANFIDTYAWVYFAKKDYSMALLYIKRAVENDEDNHLLEHYGDILWFNGEKEAAIEQWTKALEQDQDNELLQRKVKDKTYYEE
;
A
#
# COMPACT_ATOMS: atom_id res chain seq x y z
N MET A 1 -2.64 -48.19 -43.63
CA MET A 1 -2.83 -49.27 -42.68
C MET A 1 -4.02 -48.88 -41.82
N MET A 2 -5.22 -49.20 -42.34
CA MET A 2 -6.51 -49.02 -41.64
C MET A 2 -6.61 -50.13 -40.61
N LEU A 3 -6.80 -49.80 -39.33
CA LEU A 3 -7.41 -50.64 -38.29
C LEU A 3 -6.87 -50.21 -36.92
N ALA A 4 -7.57 -49.30 -36.28
CA ALA A 4 -7.71 -49.21 -34.81
C ALA A 4 -8.45 -47.93 -34.41
N LEU A 5 -9.62 -47.67 -34.99
CA LEU A 5 -10.55 -46.57 -34.55
C LEU A 5 -11.93 -47.15 -34.25
N THR A 6 -11.97 -48.25 -33.50
CA THR A 6 -13.22 -48.81 -32.98
C THR A 6 -12.93 -49.44 -31.63
N THR A 7 -12.97 -48.72 -30.56
CA THR A 7 -13.38 -49.20 -29.21
C THR A 7 -13.16 -48.12 -28.15
N LEU A 8 -13.97 -47.08 -28.13
CA LEU A 8 -14.25 -46.26 -26.92
C LEU A 8 -15.62 -45.61 -26.99
N ALA A 9 -16.54 -46.20 -27.73
CA ALA A 9 -17.97 -45.92 -27.63
C ALA A 9 -18.60 -47.05 -26.81
N GLY A 10 -18.61 -46.88 -25.51
CA GLY A 10 -19.19 -47.91 -24.65
C GLY A 10 -19.35 -47.45 -23.20
N LYS A 11 -20.58 -47.03 -22.90
CA LYS A 11 -21.20 -46.91 -21.57
C LYS A 11 -21.44 -45.47 -21.06
N ASN A 12 -22.43 -44.81 -21.65
CA ASN A 12 -23.48 -44.13 -20.92
C ASN A 12 -24.68 -43.84 -21.85
N ASP A 13 -25.24 -44.89 -22.47
CA ASP A 13 -26.57 -44.84 -23.09
C ASP A 13 -27.66 -44.90 -21.97
N GLN A 14 -27.80 -43.86 -21.18
CA GLN A 14 -29.13 -43.45 -20.73
C GLN A 14 -29.79 -42.83 -21.97
N ALA A 15 -30.77 -43.52 -22.55
CA ALA A 15 -31.53 -43.06 -23.68
C ALA A 15 -31.95 -41.61 -23.52
N ARG A 16 -31.26 -40.66 -24.15
CA ARG A 16 -31.68 -39.27 -24.27
C ARG A 16 -33.04 -39.31 -24.93
N LYS A 17 -34.09 -38.88 -24.22
CA LYS A 17 -35.41 -38.66 -24.86
C LYS A 17 -35.19 -37.67 -25.98
N GLU A 18 -35.47 -38.11 -27.24
CA GLU A 18 -35.44 -37.18 -28.38
C GLU A 18 -36.38 -36.02 -28.10
N VAL A 19 -35.83 -34.81 -28.05
CA VAL A 19 -36.59 -33.59 -27.89
C VAL A 19 -37.43 -33.42 -29.15
N PRO A 20 -38.75 -33.16 -29.04
CA PRO A 20 -39.61 -32.98 -30.22
C PRO A 20 -39.10 -31.84 -31.10
N PHE A 21 -39.17 -32.01 -32.41
CA PHE A 21 -38.66 -31.00 -33.38
C PHE A 21 -39.23 -29.59 -33.14
N ALA A 22 -40.50 -29.51 -32.72
CA ALA A 22 -41.15 -28.22 -32.37
C ALA A 22 -40.44 -27.52 -31.18
N ASP A 23 -39.98 -28.31 -30.18
CA ASP A 23 -39.30 -27.80 -29.01
C ASP A 23 -37.85 -27.41 -29.35
N GLN A 24 -37.14 -28.18 -30.18
CA GLN A 24 -35.81 -27.80 -30.72
C GLN A 24 -35.90 -26.44 -31.44
N ARG A 25 -36.87 -26.27 -32.36
CA ARG A 25 -37.07 -24.99 -33.05
C ARG A 25 -37.42 -23.84 -32.09
N LYS A 26 -38.16 -24.11 -31.03
CA LYS A 26 -38.46 -23.14 -30.01
C LYS A 26 -37.21 -22.73 -29.22
N ALA A 27 -36.39 -23.68 -28.83
CA ALA A 27 -35.11 -23.41 -28.12
C ALA A 27 -34.17 -22.58 -29.00
N GLU A 28 -34.01 -22.92 -30.29
CA GLU A 28 -33.23 -22.15 -31.26
C GLU A 28 -33.72 -20.70 -31.39
N TYR A 29 -35.03 -20.50 -31.49
CA TYR A 29 -35.62 -19.16 -31.57
C TYR A 29 -35.28 -18.33 -30.31
N ILE A 30 -35.45 -18.91 -29.11
CA ILE A 30 -35.15 -18.26 -27.85
C ILE A 30 -33.66 -17.95 -27.75
N PHE A 31 -32.80 -18.86 -28.21
CA PHE A 31 -31.36 -18.64 -28.25
C PHE A 31 -30.95 -17.44 -29.13
N VAL A 32 -31.55 -17.31 -30.33
CA VAL A 32 -31.33 -16.16 -31.21
C VAL A 32 -31.81 -14.86 -30.55
N GLU A 33 -32.96 -14.88 -29.88
CA GLU A 33 -33.45 -13.70 -29.16
C GLU A 33 -32.57 -13.37 -27.94
N ALA A 34 -32.06 -14.38 -27.24
CA ALA A 34 -31.07 -14.18 -26.19
C ALA A 34 -29.84 -13.42 -26.71
N GLN A 35 -29.29 -13.82 -27.88
CA GLN A 35 -28.17 -13.09 -28.49
C GLN A 35 -28.52 -11.63 -28.81
N ASN A 36 -29.77 -11.35 -29.21
CA ASN A 36 -30.25 -9.97 -29.40
C ASN A 36 -30.24 -9.16 -28.08
N GLN A 37 -30.62 -9.78 -26.96
CA GLN A 37 -30.58 -9.14 -25.64
C GLN A 37 -29.12 -8.85 -25.23
N LYS A 38 -28.21 -9.75 -25.48
CA LYS A 38 -26.77 -9.54 -25.25
C LYS A 38 -26.25 -8.33 -26.04
N MET A 39 -26.59 -8.19 -27.31
CA MET A 39 -26.20 -7.05 -28.14
C MET A 39 -26.76 -5.70 -27.64
N LYS A 40 -27.90 -5.74 -26.96
CA LYS A 40 -28.53 -4.55 -26.32
C LYS A 40 -27.97 -4.26 -24.93
N GLY A 41 -27.04 -5.08 -24.40
CA GLY A 41 -26.49 -4.95 -23.06
C GLY A 41 -27.39 -5.49 -21.94
N ASN A 42 -28.47 -6.17 -22.25
CA ASN A 42 -29.42 -6.74 -21.29
C ASN A 42 -28.94 -8.14 -20.83
N TYR A 43 -27.90 -8.20 -20.01
CA TYR A 43 -27.25 -9.46 -19.66
C TYR A 43 -28.11 -10.37 -18.79
N ASP A 44 -28.96 -9.85 -17.90
CA ASP A 44 -29.88 -10.65 -17.08
C ASP A 44 -30.89 -11.37 -17.96
N ALA A 45 -31.56 -10.64 -18.88
CA ALA A 45 -32.47 -11.22 -19.84
C ALA A 45 -31.79 -12.23 -20.77
N PHE A 46 -30.55 -11.99 -21.17
CA PHE A 46 -29.76 -12.92 -21.95
C PHE A 46 -29.56 -14.24 -21.19
N GLN A 47 -29.21 -14.20 -19.93
CA GLN A 47 -29.00 -15.39 -19.10
C GLN A 47 -30.30 -16.18 -18.86
N ASP A 48 -31.39 -15.49 -18.49
CA ASP A 48 -32.67 -16.12 -18.24
C ASP A 48 -33.20 -16.84 -19.50
N MET A 49 -33.04 -16.20 -20.66
CA MET A 49 -33.41 -16.80 -21.93
C MET A 49 -32.55 -18.00 -22.32
N LEU A 50 -31.23 -17.95 -22.05
CA LEU A 50 -30.37 -19.11 -22.26
C LEU A 50 -30.73 -20.29 -21.35
N ALA A 51 -31.01 -20.00 -20.06
CA ALA A 51 -31.42 -21.02 -19.11
C ALA A 51 -32.75 -21.69 -19.57
N TYR A 52 -33.71 -20.89 -20.00
CA TYR A 52 -34.98 -21.38 -20.50
C TYR A 52 -34.82 -22.16 -21.82
N ALA A 53 -33.96 -21.70 -22.74
CA ALA A 53 -33.69 -22.44 -23.98
C ALA A 53 -33.04 -23.81 -23.70
N HIS A 54 -32.11 -23.87 -22.73
CA HIS A 54 -31.48 -25.10 -22.29
C HIS A 54 -32.48 -26.06 -21.61
N GLU A 55 -33.44 -25.57 -20.84
CA GLU A 55 -34.48 -26.41 -20.25
C GLU A 55 -35.37 -27.07 -21.32
N ILE A 56 -35.65 -26.36 -22.43
CA ILE A 56 -36.44 -26.90 -23.53
C ILE A 56 -35.66 -27.94 -24.35
N ASP A 57 -34.40 -27.64 -24.67
CA ASP A 57 -33.51 -28.55 -25.43
C ASP A 57 -32.14 -28.70 -24.74
N PRO A 58 -32.06 -29.54 -23.72
CA PRO A 58 -30.80 -29.82 -23.03
C PRO A 58 -29.74 -30.52 -23.93
N GLY A 59 -30.18 -31.07 -25.07
CA GLY A 59 -29.26 -31.72 -26.03
C GLY A 59 -28.54 -30.75 -26.95
N ASN A 60 -28.94 -29.49 -26.99
CA ASN A 60 -28.27 -28.48 -27.81
C ASN A 60 -27.04 -27.94 -27.10
N THR A 61 -25.88 -28.52 -27.43
CA THR A 61 -24.62 -28.23 -26.75
C THR A 61 -24.12 -26.80 -26.95
N ALA A 62 -24.52 -26.13 -28.07
CA ALA A 62 -24.18 -24.70 -28.27
C ALA A 62 -24.92 -23.78 -27.28
N ILE A 63 -26.20 -24.09 -26.96
CA ILE A 63 -26.94 -23.38 -25.92
C ILE A 63 -26.30 -23.65 -24.55
N SER A 64 -25.96 -24.93 -24.26
CA SER A 64 -25.27 -25.34 -23.04
C SER A 64 -23.96 -24.58 -22.85
N PHE A 65 -23.14 -24.46 -23.89
CA PHE A 65 -21.88 -23.73 -23.86
C PHE A 65 -22.07 -22.25 -23.51
N GLN A 66 -22.99 -21.56 -24.21
CA GLN A 66 -23.26 -20.15 -23.96
C GLN A 66 -23.81 -19.89 -22.55
N LEU A 67 -24.65 -20.80 -22.03
CA LEU A 67 -25.12 -20.74 -20.65
C LEU A 67 -23.96 -20.95 -19.66
N GLY A 68 -23.06 -21.92 -19.95
CA GLY A 68 -21.86 -22.16 -19.17
C GLY A 68 -20.96 -20.92 -19.10
N MET A 69 -20.73 -20.26 -20.24
CA MET A 69 -19.98 -18.98 -20.28
C MET A 69 -20.61 -17.89 -19.42
N CYS A 70 -21.96 -17.78 -19.44
CA CYS A 70 -22.66 -16.81 -18.62
C CYS A 70 -22.41 -17.07 -17.13
N LEU A 71 -22.56 -18.31 -16.68
CA LEU A 71 -22.37 -18.69 -15.28
C LEU A 71 -20.97 -18.37 -14.77
N LEU A 72 -19.94 -18.45 -15.62
CA LEU A 72 -18.54 -18.12 -15.27
C LEU A 72 -18.25 -16.62 -15.23
N ARG A 73 -19.04 -15.79 -15.95
CA ARG A 73 -18.81 -14.33 -16.07
C ARG A 73 -19.68 -13.48 -15.16
N MET A 74 -20.54 -14.08 -14.34
CA MET A 74 -21.40 -13.34 -13.41
C MET A 74 -20.59 -12.59 -12.36
N ASN A 75 -20.99 -11.36 -12.07
CA ASN A 75 -20.55 -10.66 -10.87
C ASN A 75 -21.02 -11.47 -9.64
N ASN A 76 -20.09 -11.87 -8.77
CA ASN A 76 -20.35 -12.73 -7.60
C ASN A 76 -20.72 -14.19 -7.95
N THR A 77 -20.10 -14.77 -8.97
CA THR A 77 -20.30 -16.20 -9.27
C THR A 77 -19.88 -17.07 -8.08
N THR A 78 -20.67 -18.11 -7.82
CA THR A 78 -20.38 -19.09 -6.76
C THR A 78 -19.53 -20.24 -7.32
N LYS A 79 -18.84 -20.98 -6.44
CA LYS A 79 -18.11 -22.19 -6.83
C LYS A 79 -19.03 -23.19 -7.54
N GLU A 80 -20.27 -23.35 -7.07
CA GLU A 80 -21.28 -24.20 -7.68
C GLU A 80 -21.62 -23.76 -9.12
N ASN A 81 -21.78 -22.45 -9.35
CA ASN A 81 -22.01 -21.92 -10.69
C ASN A 81 -20.81 -22.13 -11.62
N CYS A 82 -19.59 -22.03 -11.09
CA CYS A 82 -18.38 -22.32 -11.85
C CYS A 82 -18.33 -23.80 -12.29
N GLU A 83 -18.55 -24.72 -11.37
CA GLU A 83 -18.55 -26.16 -11.65
C GLU A 83 -19.67 -26.53 -12.64
N ARG A 84 -20.88 -25.98 -12.46
CA ARG A 84 -21.98 -26.17 -13.41
C ARG A 84 -21.66 -25.59 -14.79
N GLY A 85 -21.07 -24.40 -14.83
CA GLY A 85 -20.65 -23.76 -16.09
C GLY A 85 -19.65 -24.60 -16.86
N LEU A 86 -18.60 -25.10 -16.18
CA LEU A 86 -17.64 -26.01 -16.80
C LEU A 86 -18.25 -27.31 -17.30
N ALA A 87 -19.21 -27.90 -16.56
CA ALA A 87 -19.91 -29.11 -16.97
C ALA A 87 -20.69 -28.90 -18.28
N LEU A 88 -21.42 -27.78 -18.40
CA LEU A 88 -22.17 -27.41 -19.60
C LEU A 88 -21.24 -27.16 -20.81
N MET A 89 -20.11 -26.51 -20.59
CA MET A 89 -19.11 -26.28 -21.65
C MET A 89 -18.44 -27.58 -22.08
N LYS A 90 -18.20 -28.52 -21.16
CA LYS A 90 -17.64 -29.83 -21.42
C LYS A 90 -18.49 -30.65 -22.39
N GLU A 91 -19.82 -30.61 -22.24
CA GLU A 91 -20.73 -31.28 -23.16
C GLU A 91 -20.55 -30.85 -24.62
N HIS A 92 -20.35 -29.54 -24.82
CA HIS A 92 -20.08 -29.01 -26.16
C HIS A 92 -18.70 -29.42 -26.69
N PHE A 93 -17.66 -29.27 -25.85
CA PHE A 93 -16.32 -29.70 -26.20
C PHE A 93 -16.26 -31.21 -26.60
N GLU A 94 -16.97 -32.08 -25.89
CA GLU A 94 -17.02 -33.51 -26.22
C GLU A 94 -17.77 -33.80 -27.52
N ALA A 95 -18.74 -32.94 -27.89
CA ALA A 95 -19.51 -33.05 -29.12
C ALA A 95 -18.79 -32.45 -30.34
N GLN A 96 -18.05 -31.37 -30.18
CA GLN A 96 -17.40 -30.58 -31.23
C GLN A 96 -16.00 -30.13 -30.79
N PRO A 97 -15.05 -31.03 -30.58
CA PRO A 97 -13.72 -30.72 -30.08
C PRO A 97 -12.86 -29.90 -31.06
N GLU A 98 -13.24 -29.88 -32.35
CA GLU A 98 -12.60 -29.11 -33.42
C GLU A 98 -13.00 -27.62 -33.41
N ASP A 99 -14.04 -27.22 -32.67
CA ASP A 99 -14.40 -25.81 -32.59
C ASP A 99 -13.31 -24.99 -31.87
N LEU A 100 -12.63 -24.19 -32.68
CA LEU A 100 -11.47 -23.43 -32.22
C LEU A 100 -11.80 -22.45 -31.09
N TYR A 101 -12.89 -21.70 -31.26
CA TYR A 101 -13.24 -20.64 -30.34
C TYR A 101 -13.76 -21.20 -29.00
N GLU A 102 -14.74 -22.09 -29.07
CA GLU A 102 -15.41 -22.63 -27.90
C GLU A 102 -14.50 -23.58 -27.12
N THR A 103 -13.71 -24.43 -27.79
CA THR A 103 -12.72 -25.28 -27.12
C THR A 103 -11.60 -24.45 -26.47
N THR A 104 -11.10 -23.39 -27.13
CA THR A 104 -10.10 -22.50 -26.50
C THR A 104 -10.66 -21.85 -25.24
N PHE A 105 -11.90 -21.35 -25.28
CA PHE A 105 -12.53 -20.77 -24.10
C PHE A 105 -12.72 -21.80 -22.97
N TYR A 106 -13.10 -23.03 -23.29
CA TYR A 106 -13.16 -24.12 -22.33
C TYR A 106 -11.80 -24.42 -21.67
N CYS A 107 -10.72 -24.41 -22.46
CA CYS A 107 -9.37 -24.57 -21.93
C CYS A 107 -9.01 -23.43 -20.96
N ASP A 108 -9.24 -22.18 -21.36
CA ASP A 108 -8.93 -21.01 -20.53
C ASP A 108 -9.73 -21.02 -19.20
N ALA A 109 -11.00 -21.38 -19.25
CA ALA A 109 -11.85 -21.51 -18.08
C ALA A 109 -11.35 -22.61 -17.12
N ASN A 110 -10.95 -23.77 -17.63
CA ASN A 110 -10.36 -24.83 -16.81
C ASN A 110 -9.04 -24.40 -16.17
N MET A 111 -8.17 -23.70 -16.92
CA MET A 111 -6.90 -23.18 -16.36
C MET A 111 -7.14 -22.18 -15.22
N GLN A 112 -8.08 -21.25 -15.39
CA GLN A 112 -8.42 -20.24 -14.38
C GLN A 112 -9.03 -20.84 -13.12
N LEU A 113 -9.80 -21.92 -13.26
CA LEU A 113 -10.48 -22.59 -12.14
C LEU A 113 -9.67 -23.71 -11.50
N GLY A 114 -8.40 -23.89 -11.91
CA GLY A 114 -7.48 -24.85 -11.27
C GLY A 114 -7.65 -26.29 -11.76
N HIS A 115 -8.11 -26.50 -12.99
CA HIS A 115 -8.24 -27.81 -13.65
C HIS A 115 -7.27 -27.96 -14.85
N PRO A 116 -5.94 -27.89 -14.63
CA PRO A 116 -4.93 -27.86 -15.70
C PRO A 116 -4.91 -29.14 -16.52
N GLU A 117 -5.24 -30.30 -15.93
CA GLU A 117 -5.26 -31.57 -16.64
C GLU A 117 -6.35 -31.63 -17.72
N GLU A 118 -7.55 -31.10 -17.41
CA GLU A 118 -8.65 -31.06 -18.37
C GLU A 118 -8.38 -30.03 -19.48
N ALA A 119 -7.82 -28.87 -19.12
CA ALA A 119 -7.38 -27.87 -20.09
C ALA A 119 -6.33 -28.46 -21.05
N LEU A 120 -5.34 -29.19 -20.54
CA LEU A 120 -4.31 -29.83 -21.32
C LEU A 120 -4.91 -30.90 -22.25
N ARG A 121 -5.87 -31.71 -21.78
CA ARG A 121 -6.59 -32.69 -22.60
C ARG A 121 -7.29 -32.02 -23.79
N ALA A 122 -7.98 -30.94 -23.52
CA ALA A 122 -8.72 -30.20 -24.55
C ALA A 122 -7.77 -29.54 -25.56
N LEU A 123 -6.66 -28.93 -25.10
CA LEU A 123 -5.66 -28.32 -25.97
C LEU A 123 -4.94 -29.33 -26.85
N LYS A 124 -4.61 -30.53 -26.32
CA LYS A 124 -4.03 -31.63 -27.12
C LYS A 124 -4.93 -31.99 -28.27
N LEU A 125 -6.22 -32.22 -27.97
CA LEU A 125 -7.18 -32.62 -29.00
C LEU A 125 -7.40 -31.50 -30.01
N LEU A 126 -7.53 -30.26 -29.58
CA LEU A 126 -7.67 -29.10 -30.47
C LEU A 126 -6.44 -28.92 -31.39
N ASN A 127 -5.24 -29.17 -30.86
CA ASN A 127 -4.01 -29.10 -31.64
C ASN A 127 -3.91 -30.25 -32.68
N GLU A 128 -4.44 -31.43 -32.38
CA GLU A 128 -4.52 -32.54 -33.37
C GLU A 128 -5.37 -32.16 -34.59
N TYR A 129 -6.47 -31.40 -34.38
CA TYR A 129 -7.29 -30.87 -35.47
C TYR A 129 -6.65 -29.67 -36.19
N ASN A 130 -5.75 -28.93 -35.52
CA ASN A 130 -5.13 -27.70 -36.01
C ASN A 130 -3.59 -27.69 -35.84
N PRO A 131 -2.85 -28.66 -36.40
CA PRO A 131 -1.44 -28.90 -36.04
C PRO A 131 -0.45 -27.79 -36.42
N ASN A 132 -0.82 -26.90 -37.34
CA ASN A 132 0.05 -25.81 -37.82
C ASN A 132 -0.32 -24.43 -37.28
N ARG A 133 -1.10 -24.35 -36.21
CA ARG A 133 -1.42 -23.10 -35.58
C ARG A 133 -0.45 -22.78 -34.45
N LEU A 134 0.43 -21.80 -34.69
CA LEU A 134 1.44 -21.37 -33.72
C LEU A 134 0.81 -21.04 -32.34
N GLU A 135 -0.30 -20.30 -32.33
CA GLU A 135 -0.98 -19.91 -31.10
C GLU A 135 -1.40 -21.12 -30.25
N LEU A 136 -1.95 -22.17 -30.87
CA LEU A 136 -2.36 -23.38 -30.15
C LEU A 136 -1.16 -24.18 -29.63
N GLN A 137 -0.07 -24.24 -30.39
CA GLN A 137 1.14 -24.89 -29.94
C GLN A 137 1.80 -24.16 -28.78
N LEU A 138 1.83 -22.82 -28.80
CA LEU A 138 2.32 -22.01 -27.68
C LEU A 138 1.47 -22.24 -26.42
N ARG A 139 0.14 -22.20 -26.54
CA ARG A 139 -0.77 -22.53 -25.44
C ARG A 139 -0.59 -23.93 -24.90
N LEU A 140 -0.32 -24.91 -25.79
CA LEU A 140 -0.07 -26.28 -25.38
C LEU A 140 1.25 -26.42 -24.61
N ALA A 141 2.32 -25.77 -25.08
CA ALA A 141 3.60 -25.74 -24.37
C ALA A 141 3.48 -25.10 -23.00
N GLU A 142 2.78 -23.97 -22.92
CA GLU A 142 2.50 -23.29 -21.66
C GLU A 142 1.64 -24.13 -20.70
N ALA A 143 0.62 -24.83 -21.21
CA ALA A 143 -0.21 -25.71 -20.40
C ALA A 143 0.58 -26.91 -19.84
N TYR A 144 1.51 -27.48 -20.61
CA TYR A 144 2.45 -28.48 -20.11
C TYR A 144 3.33 -27.91 -18.98
N SER A 145 3.90 -26.71 -19.18
CA SER A 145 4.72 -26.05 -18.13
C SER A 145 3.92 -25.84 -16.85
N ARG A 146 2.71 -25.29 -16.95
CA ARG A 146 1.82 -25.05 -15.80
C ARG A 146 1.36 -26.33 -15.09
N SER A 147 1.28 -27.45 -15.81
CA SER A 147 0.97 -28.77 -15.24
C SER A 147 2.18 -29.48 -14.63
N GLY A 148 3.38 -28.86 -14.72
CA GLY A 148 4.63 -29.43 -14.24
C GLY A 148 5.30 -30.42 -15.19
N ASP A 149 4.74 -30.64 -16.39
CA ASP A 149 5.35 -31.48 -17.41
C ASP A 149 6.32 -30.64 -18.28
N TYR A 150 7.35 -30.14 -17.65
CA TYR A 150 8.35 -29.25 -18.26
C TYR A 150 9.07 -29.90 -19.45
N ALA A 151 9.24 -31.25 -19.41
CA ALA A 151 9.89 -31.99 -20.49
C ALA A 151 9.04 -31.94 -21.77
N GLN A 152 7.73 -32.20 -21.68
CA GLN A 152 6.83 -32.10 -22.82
C GLN A 152 6.65 -30.67 -23.30
N SER A 153 6.66 -29.69 -22.37
CA SER A 153 6.68 -28.27 -22.72
C SER A 153 7.88 -27.96 -23.61
N ASN A 154 9.10 -28.34 -23.22
CA ASN A 154 10.31 -28.08 -24.00
C ASN A 154 10.30 -28.80 -25.36
N ILE A 155 9.84 -30.05 -25.43
CA ILE A 155 9.66 -30.75 -26.71
C ILE A 155 8.69 -30.01 -27.64
N THR A 156 7.62 -29.45 -27.07
CA THR A 156 6.65 -28.68 -27.85
C THR A 156 7.27 -27.38 -28.34
N TYR A 157 8.05 -26.67 -27.51
CA TYR A 157 8.80 -25.49 -27.90
C TYR A 157 9.84 -25.78 -29.00
N ASP A 158 10.59 -26.88 -28.90
CA ASP A 158 11.53 -27.31 -29.94
C ASP A 158 10.83 -27.56 -31.29
N SER A 159 9.61 -28.11 -31.24
CA SER A 159 8.79 -28.30 -32.43
C SER A 159 8.35 -26.98 -33.05
N ILE A 160 7.99 -25.99 -32.20
CA ILE A 160 7.63 -24.64 -32.63
C ILE A 160 8.83 -23.97 -33.31
N GLU A 161 10.01 -24.01 -32.68
CA GLU A 161 11.24 -23.43 -33.25
C GLU A 161 11.62 -24.05 -34.57
N THR A 162 11.41 -25.38 -34.73
CA THR A 162 11.68 -26.08 -35.99
C THR A 162 10.78 -25.61 -37.14
N ILE A 163 9.51 -25.27 -36.85
CA ILE A 163 8.50 -24.93 -37.87
C ILE A 163 8.48 -23.41 -38.13
N PHE A 164 8.57 -22.59 -37.07
CA PHE A 164 8.35 -21.16 -37.15
C PHE A 164 9.62 -20.32 -36.94
N GLY A 165 10.74 -20.94 -36.59
CA GLY A 165 12.01 -20.30 -36.27
C GLY A 165 12.18 -19.99 -34.77
N GLU A 166 13.43 -19.66 -34.41
CA GLU A 166 13.82 -19.34 -33.04
C GLU A 166 13.24 -18.00 -32.62
N ALA A 167 12.76 -17.93 -31.38
CA ALA A 167 12.27 -16.72 -30.77
C ALA A 167 12.73 -16.61 -29.30
N ILE A 168 13.19 -15.41 -28.91
CA ILE A 168 13.72 -15.14 -27.56
C ILE A 168 12.74 -15.58 -26.46
N GLN A 169 11.45 -15.32 -26.65
CA GLN A 169 10.41 -15.68 -25.67
C GLN A 169 10.32 -17.21 -25.47
N ILE A 170 10.47 -17.97 -26.54
CA ILE A 170 10.48 -19.46 -26.49
C ILE A 170 11.71 -19.94 -25.74
N THR A 171 12.89 -19.41 -26.09
CA THR A 171 14.14 -19.77 -25.41
C THR A 171 14.07 -19.42 -23.90
N SER A 172 13.51 -18.27 -23.53
CA SER A 172 13.29 -17.90 -22.12
C SER A 172 12.38 -18.89 -21.41
N SER A 173 11.25 -19.27 -22.01
CA SER A 173 10.32 -20.26 -21.43
C SER A 173 10.97 -21.64 -21.26
N LYS A 174 11.84 -22.04 -22.21
CA LYS A 174 12.63 -23.31 -22.10
C LYS A 174 13.62 -23.22 -20.91
N ILE A 175 14.30 -22.09 -20.74
CA ILE A 175 15.22 -21.87 -19.63
C ILE A 175 14.45 -21.97 -18.29
N ASP A 176 13.29 -21.32 -18.18
CA ASP A 176 12.45 -21.39 -16.98
C ASP A 176 12.03 -22.83 -16.65
N ASN A 177 11.65 -23.60 -17.67
CA ASN A 177 11.34 -25.00 -17.51
C ASN A 177 12.55 -25.82 -17.03
N TYR A 178 13.75 -25.60 -17.59
CA TYR A 178 14.97 -26.27 -17.13
C TYR A 178 15.34 -25.87 -15.70
N MET A 179 15.12 -24.60 -15.33
CA MET A 179 15.31 -24.12 -13.95
C MET A 179 14.34 -24.83 -13.00
N ALA A 180 13.07 -24.95 -13.37
CA ALA A 180 12.06 -25.66 -12.58
C ALA A 180 12.38 -27.17 -12.41
N MET A 181 13.01 -27.78 -13.41
CA MET A 181 13.54 -29.16 -13.33
C MET A 181 14.86 -29.28 -12.57
N ASN A 182 15.47 -28.15 -12.15
CA ASN A 182 16.83 -28.09 -11.63
C ASN A 182 17.89 -28.67 -12.59
N ASP A 183 17.64 -28.56 -13.90
CA ASP A 183 18.57 -28.99 -14.96
C ASP A 183 19.45 -27.82 -15.41
N SER A 184 20.54 -27.61 -14.67
CA SER A 184 21.51 -26.55 -14.99
C SER A 184 22.13 -26.71 -16.39
N ALA A 185 22.38 -27.95 -16.83
CA ALA A 185 23.01 -28.18 -18.12
C ALA A 185 22.07 -27.79 -19.28
N GLY A 186 20.79 -28.11 -19.19
CA GLY A 186 19.75 -27.71 -20.13
C GLY A 186 19.61 -26.18 -20.19
N ALA A 187 19.42 -25.52 -19.06
CA ALA A 187 19.26 -24.07 -18.97
C ALA A 187 20.49 -23.33 -19.53
N ILE A 188 21.70 -23.71 -19.14
CA ILE A 188 22.94 -23.10 -19.63
C ILE A 188 23.11 -23.32 -21.14
N ARG A 189 22.73 -24.47 -21.68
CA ARG A 189 22.81 -24.76 -23.11
C ARG A 189 21.91 -23.82 -23.92
N GLU A 190 20.65 -23.65 -23.52
CA GLU A 190 19.71 -22.76 -24.19
C GLU A 190 20.22 -21.30 -24.12
N MET A 191 20.65 -20.87 -22.94
CA MET A 191 21.18 -19.48 -22.76
C MET A 191 22.46 -19.26 -23.59
N ARG A 192 23.35 -20.26 -23.74
CA ARG A 192 24.51 -20.19 -24.63
C ARG A 192 24.11 -20.08 -26.10
N GLY A 193 23.07 -20.80 -26.52
CA GLY A 193 22.49 -20.66 -27.85
C GLY A 193 22.10 -19.21 -28.11
N LEU A 194 21.30 -18.62 -27.22
CA LEU A 194 20.86 -17.25 -27.32
C LEU A 194 22.04 -16.27 -27.33
N LEU A 195 23.01 -16.43 -26.40
CA LEU A 195 24.19 -15.56 -26.31
C LEU A 195 25.08 -15.68 -27.57
N SER A 196 25.10 -16.83 -28.25
CA SER A 196 25.88 -17.00 -29.48
C SER A 196 25.37 -16.15 -30.65
N THR A 197 24.07 -15.80 -30.65
CA THR A 197 23.47 -14.92 -31.67
C THR A 197 23.85 -13.46 -31.49
N ALA A 198 24.11 -13.03 -30.24
CA ALA A 198 24.53 -11.67 -29.91
C ALA A 198 25.52 -11.66 -28.72
N PRO A 199 26.80 -12.01 -28.92
CA PRO A 199 27.77 -12.17 -27.83
C PRO A 199 28.08 -10.91 -27.04
N GLN A 200 27.83 -9.75 -27.62
CA GLN A 200 28.07 -8.43 -27.02
C GLN A 200 26.81 -7.82 -26.38
N ASN A 201 25.71 -8.54 -26.39
CA ASN A 201 24.49 -8.07 -25.75
C ASN A 201 24.65 -8.15 -24.23
N ASP A 202 24.60 -7.01 -23.56
CA ASP A 202 24.76 -6.90 -22.11
C ASP A 202 23.65 -7.61 -21.34
N SER A 203 22.38 -7.48 -21.78
CA SER A 203 21.24 -8.15 -21.17
C SER A 203 21.36 -9.67 -21.20
N TYR A 204 21.90 -10.25 -22.29
CA TYR A 204 22.13 -11.69 -22.38
C TYR A 204 23.29 -12.14 -21.48
N ASN A 205 24.35 -11.33 -21.36
CA ASN A 205 25.43 -11.60 -20.43
C ASN A 205 24.96 -11.48 -18.97
N ILE A 206 24.09 -10.50 -18.64
CA ILE A 206 23.44 -10.38 -17.32
C ILE A 206 22.56 -11.60 -17.04
N ALA A 207 21.73 -12.03 -17.99
CA ALA A 207 20.89 -13.21 -17.83
C ALA A 207 21.71 -14.48 -17.61
N MET A 208 22.82 -14.65 -18.36
CA MET A 208 23.75 -15.76 -18.14
C MET A 208 24.41 -15.69 -16.76
N SER A 209 24.80 -14.50 -16.30
CA SER A 209 25.35 -14.29 -14.93
C SER A 209 24.32 -14.71 -13.88
N SER A 210 23.08 -14.26 -14.03
CA SER A 210 21.97 -14.60 -13.09
C SER A 210 21.70 -16.11 -13.07
N LEU A 211 21.76 -16.76 -14.22
CA LEU A 211 21.59 -18.21 -14.33
C LEU A 211 22.70 -18.97 -13.60
N PHE A 212 23.96 -18.57 -13.78
CA PHE A 212 25.09 -19.19 -13.06
C PHE A 212 25.00 -18.94 -11.55
N GLN A 213 24.55 -17.74 -11.13
CA GLN A 213 24.33 -17.45 -9.72
C GLN A 213 23.22 -18.33 -9.11
N HIS A 214 22.12 -18.52 -9.84
CA HIS A 214 21.03 -19.41 -9.40
C HIS A 214 21.54 -20.83 -9.06
N TYR A 215 22.51 -21.32 -9.81
CA TYR A 215 23.13 -22.64 -9.57
C TYR A 215 24.37 -22.59 -8.67
N GLY A 216 24.67 -21.47 -8.02
CA GLY A 216 25.81 -21.32 -7.11
C GLY A 216 27.19 -21.32 -7.78
N MET A 217 27.25 -21.08 -9.10
CA MET A 217 28.50 -21.06 -9.88
C MET A 217 29.05 -19.62 -9.95
N ASN A 218 29.43 -19.08 -8.81
CA ASN A 218 29.74 -17.64 -8.63
C ASN A 218 30.88 -17.14 -9.54
N ASP A 219 31.96 -17.93 -9.76
CA ASP A 219 33.05 -17.51 -10.64
C ASP A 219 32.58 -17.31 -12.09
N SER A 220 31.73 -18.20 -12.57
CA SER A 220 31.13 -18.10 -13.91
C SER A 220 30.15 -16.93 -13.99
N ALA A 221 29.38 -16.70 -12.93
CA ALA A 221 28.44 -15.59 -12.86
C ALA A 221 29.19 -14.25 -12.94
N LEU A 222 30.25 -14.08 -12.17
CA LEU A 222 31.09 -12.88 -12.21
C LEU A 222 31.76 -12.68 -13.57
N TYR A 223 32.24 -13.74 -14.21
CA TYR A 223 32.83 -13.66 -15.56
C TYR A 223 31.84 -13.05 -16.57
N TYR A 224 30.59 -13.50 -16.58
CA TYR A 224 29.59 -12.95 -17.50
C TYR A 224 29.13 -11.55 -17.09
N LEU A 225 29.13 -11.25 -15.81
CA LEU A 225 28.84 -9.89 -15.32
C LEU A 225 29.94 -8.89 -15.72
N ASP A 226 31.22 -9.32 -15.67
CA ASP A 226 32.35 -8.52 -16.16
C ASP A 226 32.23 -8.22 -17.65
N ARG A 227 31.84 -9.22 -18.43
CA ARG A 227 31.58 -9.03 -19.86
C ARG A 227 30.42 -8.09 -20.14
N ALA A 228 29.32 -8.22 -19.37
CA ALA A 228 28.21 -7.30 -19.50
C ALA A 228 28.66 -5.86 -19.25
N GLN A 229 29.47 -5.64 -18.20
CA GLN A 229 30.00 -4.31 -17.87
C GLN A 229 31.00 -3.79 -18.91
N GLU A 230 31.78 -4.66 -19.55
CA GLU A 230 32.67 -4.26 -20.66
C GLU A 230 31.86 -3.70 -21.85
N TYR A 231 30.71 -4.28 -22.15
CA TYR A 231 29.86 -3.85 -23.28
C TYR A 231 28.91 -2.71 -22.92
N ALA A 232 28.49 -2.60 -21.65
CA ALA A 232 27.60 -1.56 -21.17
C ALA A 232 28.10 -1.03 -19.81
N PRO A 233 29.18 -0.23 -19.80
CA PRO A 233 29.82 0.22 -18.56
C PRO A 233 28.95 1.11 -17.68
N ASP A 234 27.92 1.74 -18.25
CA ASP A 234 27.00 2.61 -17.51
C ASP A 234 25.64 1.93 -17.19
N ASN A 235 25.52 0.63 -17.38
CA ASN A 235 24.30 -0.08 -17.06
C ASN A 235 24.13 -0.23 -15.53
N GLY A 236 23.21 0.54 -14.94
CA GLY A 236 22.94 0.58 -13.51
C GLY A 236 22.55 -0.78 -12.90
N TYR A 237 21.88 -1.64 -13.65
CA TYR A 237 21.51 -2.99 -13.18
C TYR A 237 22.73 -3.87 -12.87
N ILE A 238 23.83 -3.70 -13.60
CA ILE A 238 25.08 -4.43 -13.34
C ILE A 238 25.63 -4.05 -11.96
N TYR A 239 25.59 -2.77 -11.62
CA TYR A 239 26.03 -2.28 -10.32
C TYR A 239 25.13 -2.81 -9.19
N LEU A 240 23.81 -2.90 -9.39
CA LEU A 240 22.90 -3.49 -8.39
C LEU A 240 23.19 -4.98 -8.14
N ILE A 241 23.51 -5.73 -9.19
CA ILE A 241 23.92 -7.14 -9.05
C ILE A 241 25.22 -7.23 -8.28
N ARG A 242 26.21 -6.37 -8.58
CA ARG A 242 27.49 -6.31 -7.84
C ARG A 242 27.30 -5.92 -6.39
N ALA A 243 26.41 -4.97 -6.09
CA ALA A 243 26.08 -4.58 -4.72
C ALA A 243 25.60 -5.79 -3.90
N ARG A 244 24.76 -6.65 -4.48
CA ARG A 244 24.31 -7.89 -3.84
C ARG A 244 25.49 -8.84 -3.56
N TYR A 245 26.43 -9.02 -4.50
CA TYR A 245 27.64 -9.82 -4.26
C TYR A 245 28.50 -9.25 -3.13
N CYS A 246 28.65 -7.91 -3.04
CA CYS A 246 29.34 -7.26 -1.94
C CYS A 246 28.66 -7.54 -0.59
N THR A 247 27.33 -7.49 -0.54
CA THR A 247 26.55 -7.83 0.66
C THR A 247 26.79 -9.28 1.10
N GLU A 248 26.73 -10.24 0.16
CA GLU A 248 26.96 -11.66 0.42
C GLU A 248 28.41 -11.94 0.91
N ALA A 249 29.37 -11.13 0.43
CA ALA A 249 30.78 -11.21 0.85
C ALA A 249 31.09 -10.43 2.14
N GLY A 250 30.16 -9.65 2.67
CA GLY A 250 30.39 -8.75 3.81
C GLY A 250 31.27 -7.54 3.48
N ASP A 251 31.40 -7.19 2.19
CA ASP A 251 32.17 -6.03 1.73
C ASP A 251 31.29 -4.78 1.72
N SER A 252 31.18 -4.12 2.87
CA SER A 252 30.38 -2.89 3.01
C SER A 252 30.90 -1.74 2.15
N ALA A 253 32.21 -1.60 1.97
CA ALA A 253 32.78 -0.52 1.16
C ALA A 253 32.48 -0.75 -0.33
N GLY A 254 32.60 -1.97 -0.81
CA GLY A 254 32.22 -2.35 -2.16
C GLY A 254 30.73 -2.12 -2.40
N TYR A 255 29.87 -2.53 -1.46
CA TYR A 255 28.42 -2.28 -1.53
C TYR A 255 28.10 -0.80 -1.72
N GLU A 256 28.64 0.06 -0.87
CA GLU A 256 28.47 1.51 -0.93
C GLU A 256 28.87 2.09 -2.30
N GLN A 257 29.98 1.64 -2.85
CA GLN A 257 30.46 2.09 -4.15
C GLN A 257 29.53 1.63 -5.28
N GLN A 258 29.03 0.39 -5.21
CA GLN A 258 28.14 -0.14 -6.23
C GLN A 258 26.76 0.53 -6.21
N ILE A 259 26.19 0.81 -5.03
CA ILE A 259 24.95 1.59 -4.89
C ILE A 259 25.13 3.00 -5.47
N TYR A 260 26.24 3.66 -5.14
CA TYR A 260 26.54 4.97 -5.71
C TYR A 260 26.58 4.93 -7.26
N ASN A 261 27.33 3.96 -7.83
CA ASN A 261 27.43 3.81 -9.29
C ASN A 261 26.08 3.51 -9.94
N ALA A 262 25.24 2.69 -9.29
CA ALA A 262 23.88 2.39 -9.78
C ALA A 262 23.01 3.65 -9.82
N LEU A 263 22.97 4.42 -8.74
CA LEU A 263 22.16 5.63 -8.62
C LEU A 263 22.63 6.75 -9.55
N THR A 264 23.95 6.82 -9.83
CA THR A 264 24.53 7.82 -10.75
C THR A 264 24.50 7.39 -12.21
N SER A 265 24.18 6.14 -12.53
CA SER A 265 24.04 5.64 -13.91
C SER A 265 22.91 6.36 -14.65
N GLU A 266 23.15 6.80 -15.90
CA GLU A 266 22.11 7.37 -16.76
C GLU A 266 21.16 6.31 -17.34
N GLN A 267 21.57 5.04 -17.34
CA GLN A 267 20.80 3.93 -17.92
C GLN A 267 19.87 3.23 -16.94
N LEU A 268 19.96 3.55 -15.65
CA LEU A 268 18.97 3.06 -14.68
C LEU A 268 17.77 4.02 -14.67
N ASP A 269 16.58 3.48 -14.84
CA ASP A 269 15.35 4.28 -14.82
C ASP A 269 15.08 4.89 -13.43
N VAL A 270 14.31 5.98 -13.41
CA VAL A 270 14.06 6.77 -12.19
C VAL A 270 13.35 5.94 -11.13
N ASP A 271 12.37 5.13 -11.51
CA ASP A 271 11.60 4.32 -10.57
C ASP A 271 12.52 3.31 -9.86
N SER A 272 13.39 2.62 -10.62
CA SER A 272 14.42 1.74 -10.05
C SER A 272 15.40 2.48 -9.14
N LYS A 273 15.82 3.70 -9.51
CA LYS A 273 16.67 4.53 -8.65
C LYS A 273 15.98 4.88 -7.33
N MET A 274 14.71 5.23 -7.38
CA MET A 274 13.94 5.58 -6.20
C MET A 274 13.79 4.39 -5.25
N ASP A 275 13.49 3.19 -5.77
CA ASP A 275 13.41 1.96 -4.97
C ASP A 275 14.75 1.64 -4.28
N VAL A 276 15.86 1.74 -5.02
CA VAL A 276 17.22 1.53 -4.48
C VAL A 276 17.55 2.54 -3.41
N LEU A 277 17.29 3.83 -3.66
CA LEU A 277 17.56 4.89 -2.70
C LEU A 277 16.72 4.75 -1.43
N LEU A 278 15.44 4.43 -1.57
CA LEU A 278 14.55 4.19 -0.42
C LEU A 278 15.04 3.00 0.43
N GLY A 279 15.47 1.91 -0.22
CA GLY A 279 16.08 0.76 0.47
C GLY A 279 17.35 1.15 1.23
N TYR A 280 18.22 1.90 0.58
CA TYR A 280 19.48 2.40 1.16
C TYR A 280 19.24 3.33 2.35
N ILE A 281 18.29 4.28 2.23
CA ILE A 281 17.92 5.19 3.33
C ILE A 281 17.41 4.39 4.53
N ARG A 282 16.52 3.42 4.33
CA ARG A 282 15.99 2.58 5.42
C ARG A 282 17.09 1.80 6.15
N GLU A 283 18.03 1.25 5.40
CA GLU A 283 19.18 0.54 5.97
C GLU A 283 20.05 1.47 6.82
N LYS A 284 20.35 2.67 6.32
CA LYS A 284 21.16 3.66 7.04
C LYS A 284 20.47 4.21 8.28
N LEU A 285 19.17 4.49 8.21
CA LEU A 285 18.39 4.92 9.38
C LEU A 285 18.33 3.83 10.46
N ALA A 286 18.16 2.57 10.07
CA ALA A 286 18.15 1.44 11.02
C ALA A 286 19.53 1.22 11.70
N ALA A 287 20.61 1.60 11.03
CA ALA A 287 21.98 1.55 11.56
C ALA A 287 22.39 2.83 12.32
N GLU A 288 21.47 3.79 12.49
CA GLU A 288 21.75 5.13 13.05
C GLU A 288 22.90 5.87 12.31
N ASP A 289 23.15 5.47 11.06
CA ASP A 289 24.18 6.08 10.22
C ASP A 289 23.61 7.32 9.51
N THR A 290 23.98 8.49 9.97
CA THR A 290 23.50 9.78 9.47
C THR A 290 24.48 10.44 8.50
N THR A 291 25.09 9.66 7.63
CA THR A 291 26.14 10.16 6.73
C THR A 291 25.62 11.23 5.75
N GLN A 292 26.52 12.17 5.41
CA GLN A 292 26.31 13.17 4.36
C GLN A 292 25.99 12.53 2.98
N ARG A 293 26.34 11.26 2.80
CA ARG A 293 26.23 10.53 1.53
C ARG A 293 24.80 10.45 1.00
N ILE A 294 23.78 10.38 1.87
CA ILE A 294 22.36 10.41 1.43
C ILE A 294 22.06 11.75 0.75
N ASN A 295 22.50 12.86 1.32
CA ASN A 295 22.32 14.18 0.73
C ASN A 295 23.04 14.30 -0.62
N ASP A 296 24.26 13.74 -0.72
CA ASP A 296 25.04 13.73 -1.97
C ASP A 296 24.31 12.94 -3.07
N LEU A 297 23.71 11.79 -2.71
CA LEU A 297 22.92 10.98 -3.64
C LEU A 297 21.66 11.72 -4.12
N PHE A 298 20.93 12.39 -3.23
CA PHE A 298 19.80 13.23 -3.63
C PHE A 298 20.23 14.37 -4.56
N THR A 299 21.37 15.00 -4.27
CA THR A 299 21.92 16.06 -5.12
C THR A 299 22.16 15.56 -6.54
N VAL A 300 22.81 14.40 -6.69
CA VAL A 300 23.07 13.81 -8.01
C VAL A 300 21.78 13.46 -8.72
N LEU A 301 20.80 12.87 -8.02
CA LEU A 301 19.50 12.52 -8.62
C LEU A 301 18.71 13.75 -9.09
N ILE A 302 18.71 14.82 -8.30
CA ILE A 302 18.07 16.10 -8.67
C ILE A 302 18.77 16.73 -9.88
N GLU A 303 20.10 16.68 -9.96
CA GLU A 303 20.85 17.17 -11.13
C GLU A 303 20.50 16.38 -12.40
N GLN A 304 20.35 15.05 -12.30
CA GLN A 304 19.98 14.20 -13.43
C GLN A 304 18.51 14.33 -13.82
N HIS A 305 17.60 14.53 -12.84
CA HIS A 305 16.16 14.53 -13.02
C HIS A 305 15.48 15.74 -12.34
N PRO A 306 15.80 16.98 -12.76
CA PRO A 306 15.38 18.19 -12.04
C PRO A 306 13.87 18.46 -12.01
N HIS A 307 13.10 17.74 -12.81
CA HIS A 307 11.64 17.86 -12.89
C HIS A 307 10.90 16.62 -12.38
N GLU A 308 11.60 15.77 -11.62
CA GLU A 308 10.99 14.57 -11.06
C GLU A 308 10.50 14.84 -9.63
N ALA A 309 9.19 15.05 -9.49
CA ALA A 309 8.57 15.40 -8.22
C ALA A 309 8.79 14.36 -7.12
N SER A 310 8.86 13.07 -7.48
CA SER A 310 9.03 11.95 -6.56
C SER A 310 10.37 11.99 -5.82
N ILE A 311 11.44 12.47 -6.47
CA ILE A 311 12.76 12.64 -5.83
C ILE A 311 12.69 13.67 -4.71
N HIS A 312 12.09 14.83 -5.00
CA HIS A 312 11.93 15.89 -4.01
C HIS A 312 10.99 15.48 -2.87
N GLN A 313 9.94 14.71 -3.18
CA GLN A 313 9.05 14.18 -2.15
C GLN A 313 9.79 13.21 -1.20
N LEU A 314 10.55 12.26 -1.73
CA LEU A 314 11.34 11.33 -0.91
C LEU A 314 12.40 12.07 -0.09
N TYR A 315 13.01 13.12 -0.65
CA TYR A 315 14.00 13.92 0.08
C TYR A 315 13.35 14.71 1.22
N SER A 316 12.14 15.25 0.99
CA SER A 316 11.33 15.88 2.04
C SER A 316 11.02 14.89 3.18
N GLU A 317 10.61 13.66 2.84
CA GLU A 317 10.36 12.60 3.82
C GLU A 317 11.63 12.25 4.62
N TYR A 318 12.78 12.19 3.97
CA TYR A 318 14.06 11.98 4.67
C TYR A 318 14.36 13.10 5.66
N PHE A 319 14.21 14.37 5.26
CA PHE A 319 14.40 15.51 6.18
C PHE A 319 13.40 15.48 7.34
N TYR A 320 12.16 15.09 7.09
CA TYR A 320 11.15 14.90 8.13
C TYR A 320 11.60 13.87 9.20
N THR A 321 12.17 12.72 8.78
CA THR A 321 12.70 11.71 9.73
C THR A 321 13.85 12.25 10.59
N LYS A 322 14.56 13.26 10.08
CA LYS A 322 15.65 13.96 10.81
C LYS A 322 15.16 15.13 11.66
N ARG A 323 13.85 15.41 11.68
CA ARG A 323 13.23 16.58 12.29
C ARG A 323 13.75 17.92 11.71
N ASP A 324 14.34 17.88 10.52
CA ASP A 324 14.69 19.08 9.74
C ASP A 324 13.48 19.52 8.92
N TYR A 325 12.53 20.16 9.60
CA TYR A 325 11.27 20.60 8.98
C TYR A 325 11.50 21.65 7.89
N LYS A 326 12.53 22.49 8.02
CA LYS A 326 12.86 23.51 7.01
C LYS A 326 13.35 22.88 5.71
N GLY A 327 14.27 21.92 5.79
CA GLY A 327 14.70 21.14 4.63
C GLY A 327 13.53 20.36 4.00
N ALA A 328 12.66 19.77 4.83
CA ALA A 328 11.47 19.07 4.35
C ALA A 328 10.51 20.00 3.58
N ILE A 329 10.23 21.19 4.11
CA ILE A 329 9.38 22.23 3.48
C ILE A 329 9.96 22.67 2.14
N GLU A 330 11.28 22.92 2.09
CA GLU A 330 11.95 23.35 0.86
C GLU A 330 11.81 22.30 -0.24
N GLN A 331 12.12 21.05 0.06
CA GLN A 331 12.04 19.97 -0.92
C GLN A 331 10.60 19.68 -1.35
N LEU A 332 9.66 19.65 -0.43
CA LEU A 332 8.25 19.50 -0.77
C LEU A 332 7.74 20.68 -1.62
N GLY A 333 8.28 21.87 -1.42
CA GLY A 333 8.01 23.04 -2.25
C GLY A 333 8.39 22.79 -3.71
N TYR A 334 9.59 22.26 -3.98
CA TYR A 334 10.01 21.89 -5.34
C TYR A 334 9.11 20.80 -5.95
N SER A 335 8.71 19.79 -5.16
CA SER A 335 7.76 18.77 -5.64
C SER A 335 6.42 19.39 -6.06
N LEU A 336 5.90 20.34 -5.28
CA LEU A 336 4.64 21.03 -5.56
C LEU A 336 4.74 22.06 -6.69
N ASP A 337 5.92 22.60 -6.98
CA ASP A 337 6.15 23.43 -8.17
C ASP A 337 6.05 22.60 -9.45
N VAL A 338 6.50 21.33 -9.40
CA VAL A 338 6.37 20.39 -10.53
C VAL A 338 4.95 19.85 -10.64
N ASN A 339 4.32 19.50 -9.53
CA ASN A 339 2.95 18.97 -9.47
C ASN A 339 2.05 19.80 -8.52
N PRO A 340 1.60 20.97 -8.94
CA PRO A 340 0.82 21.87 -8.09
C PRO A 340 -0.59 21.37 -7.75
N THR A 341 -1.06 20.29 -8.39
CA THR A 341 -2.38 19.68 -8.11
C THR A 341 -2.34 18.57 -7.06
N ASP A 342 -1.16 18.28 -6.49
CA ASP A 342 -1.02 17.26 -5.45
C ASP A 342 -1.63 17.74 -4.13
N ALA A 343 -2.89 17.37 -3.90
CA ALA A 343 -3.61 17.70 -2.68
C ALA A 343 -3.01 17.06 -1.41
N ALA A 344 -2.38 15.89 -1.53
CA ALA A 344 -1.68 15.24 -0.42
C ALA A 344 -0.39 15.99 -0.06
N GLY A 345 0.37 16.39 -1.09
CA GLY A 345 1.57 17.21 -0.91
C GLY A 345 1.26 18.54 -0.23
N TRP A 346 0.21 19.25 -0.63
CA TRP A 346 -0.22 20.48 0.05
C TRP A 346 -0.62 20.25 1.50
N ARG A 347 -1.33 19.17 1.82
CA ARG A 347 -1.65 18.80 3.20
C ARG A 347 -0.37 18.54 4.02
N ASN A 348 0.60 17.83 3.46
CA ASN A 348 1.87 17.59 4.12
C ASN A 348 2.65 18.90 4.33
N MET A 349 2.59 19.83 3.36
CA MET A 349 3.15 21.18 3.50
C MET A 349 2.54 21.94 4.68
N VAL A 350 1.22 21.83 4.90
CA VAL A 350 0.55 22.39 6.07
C VAL A 350 1.12 21.82 7.36
N ILE A 351 1.18 20.51 7.47
CA ILE A 351 1.67 19.80 8.66
C ILE A 351 3.13 20.17 8.96
N LEU A 352 4.00 20.17 7.95
CA LEU A 352 5.41 20.52 8.10
C LEU A 352 5.59 21.96 8.60
N ASN A 353 4.83 22.92 8.04
CA ASN A 353 4.87 24.30 8.51
C ASN A 353 4.33 24.45 9.94
N MET A 354 3.33 23.66 10.35
CA MET A 354 2.87 23.64 11.74
C MET A 354 3.95 23.09 12.68
N MET A 355 4.69 22.05 12.26
CA MET A 355 5.79 21.47 13.03
C MET A 355 7.01 22.40 13.15
N ASP A 356 7.20 23.31 12.18
CA ASP A 356 8.23 24.38 12.21
C ASP A 356 7.72 25.67 12.88
N ASP A 357 6.55 25.62 13.54
CA ASP A 357 5.87 26.76 14.17
C ASP A 357 5.59 27.95 13.21
N ASN A 358 5.64 27.68 11.90
CA ASN A 358 5.36 28.68 10.87
C ASN A 358 3.87 28.68 10.48
N TYR A 359 3.02 29.01 11.43
CA TYR A 359 1.55 29.01 11.28
C TYR A 359 1.04 29.88 10.11
N PRO A 360 1.61 31.07 9.81
CA PRO A 360 1.19 31.84 8.65
C PRO A 360 1.42 31.11 7.31
N ALA A 361 2.54 30.40 7.20
CA ALA A 361 2.82 29.60 5.99
C ALA A 361 1.92 28.36 5.91
N ALA A 362 1.61 27.72 7.06
CA ALA A 362 0.65 26.61 7.13
C ALA A 362 -0.76 27.04 6.65
N ILE A 363 -1.24 28.21 7.07
CA ILE A 363 -2.51 28.78 6.60
C ILE A 363 -2.49 28.98 5.08
N LYS A 364 -1.42 29.59 4.55
CA LYS A 364 -1.27 29.82 3.12
C LYS A 364 -1.23 28.50 2.31
N ALA A 365 -0.55 27.48 2.83
CA ALA A 365 -0.53 26.15 2.21
C ALA A 365 -1.93 25.51 2.25
N SER A 366 -2.69 25.68 3.34
CA SER A 366 -4.08 25.21 3.43
C SER A 366 -5.00 25.91 2.42
N GLU A 367 -4.84 27.20 2.20
CA GLU A 367 -5.58 27.94 1.17
C GLU A 367 -5.30 27.37 -0.23
N LYS A 368 -4.03 27.05 -0.52
CA LYS A 368 -3.64 26.39 -1.77
C LYS A 368 -4.23 25.00 -1.91
N ALA A 369 -4.19 24.19 -0.86
CA ALA A 369 -4.81 22.87 -0.85
C ALA A 369 -6.32 22.94 -1.10
N LEU A 370 -7.00 23.94 -0.58
CA LEU A 370 -8.45 24.18 -0.76
C LEU A 370 -8.82 24.62 -2.18
N GLU A 371 -7.90 25.21 -2.96
CA GLU A 371 -8.13 25.50 -4.37
C GLU A 371 -8.39 24.19 -5.18
N TYR A 372 -7.78 23.09 -4.77
CA TYR A 372 -7.89 21.76 -5.43
C TYR A 372 -8.91 20.83 -4.75
N ASN A 373 -9.25 21.08 -3.49
CA ASN A 373 -10.19 20.27 -2.72
C ASN A 373 -10.98 21.14 -1.74
N ALA A 374 -11.93 21.91 -2.28
CA ALA A 374 -12.69 22.92 -1.55
C ALA A 374 -13.53 22.39 -0.37
N ASP A 375 -13.89 21.10 -0.42
CA ASP A 375 -14.77 20.46 0.56
C ASP A 375 -13.97 19.73 1.67
N ASN A 376 -12.65 19.87 1.71
CA ASN A 376 -11.82 19.21 2.71
C ASN A 376 -11.87 19.96 4.04
N LEU A 377 -12.75 19.49 4.95
CA LEU A 377 -12.95 20.10 6.27
C LEU A 377 -11.74 19.96 7.20
N ASP A 378 -10.86 19.00 6.98
CA ASP A 378 -9.66 18.82 7.81
C ASP A 378 -8.66 19.98 7.60
N LEU A 379 -8.59 20.52 6.37
CA LEU A 379 -7.77 21.71 6.10
C LEU A 379 -8.24 22.93 6.87
N TYR A 380 -9.55 23.13 6.98
CA TYR A 380 -10.09 24.19 7.85
C TYR A 380 -9.78 23.92 9.33
N GLY A 381 -9.72 22.67 9.77
CA GLY A 381 -9.28 22.29 11.11
C GLY A 381 -7.84 22.72 11.38
N TYR A 382 -6.92 22.49 10.45
CA TYR A 382 -5.53 22.97 10.56
C TYR A 382 -5.47 24.50 10.61
N VAL A 383 -6.24 25.21 9.77
CA VAL A 383 -6.31 26.68 9.79
C VAL A 383 -6.80 27.18 11.14
N ALA A 384 -7.84 26.60 11.72
CA ALA A 384 -8.36 26.95 13.03
C ALA A 384 -7.31 26.74 14.13
N GLY A 385 -6.61 25.58 14.09
CA GLY A 385 -5.49 25.31 15.00
C GLY A 385 -4.35 26.30 14.86
N CYS A 386 -3.97 26.69 13.64
CA CYS A 386 -2.95 27.72 13.41
C CYS A 386 -3.37 29.07 14.00
N TYR A 387 -4.61 29.51 13.78
CA TYR A 387 -5.10 30.75 14.40
C TYR A 387 -5.12 30.69 15.94
N HIS A 388 -5.46 29.52 16.49
CA HIS A 388 -5.41 29.30 17.94
C HIS A 388 -3.97 29.50 18.48
N GLN A 389 -2.97 28.84 17.86
CA GLN A 389 -1.57 28.97 18.25
C GLN A 389 -1.03 30.41 18.10
N MET A 390 -1.48 31.12 17.07
CA MET A 390 -1.18 32.54 16.88
C MET A 390 -1.90 33.46 17.86
N LYS A 391 -2.74 32.92 18.76
CA LYS A 391 -3.61 33.65 19.68
C LYS A 391 -4.62 34.57 18.96
N GLU A 392 -4.91 34.31 17.69
CA GLU A 392 -5.95 34.96 16.90
C GLU A 392 -7.31 34.25 17.12
N TYR A 393 -7.73 34.17 18.35
CA TYR A 393 -8.84 33.33 18.81
C TYR A 393 -10.17 33.59 18.09
N ASP A 394 -10.48 34.87 17.78
CA ASP A 394 -11.70 35.20 17.04
C ASP A 394 -11.74 34.56 15.66
N LYS A 395 -10.59 34.52 14.95
CA LYS A 395 -10.48 33.86 13.65
C LYS A 395 -10.54 32.32 13.77
N ALA A 396 -9.96 31.76 14.84
CA ALA A 396 -10.10 30.35 15.13
C ALA A 396 -11.57 29.96 15.31
N ILE A 397 -12.32 30.69 16.13
CA ILE A 397 -13.75 30.47 16.36
C ILE A 397 -14.57 30.65 15.09
N GLU A 398 -14.29 31.66 14.26
CA GLU A 398 -14.95 31.84 12.95
C GLU A 398 -14.73 30.62 12.05
N THR A 399 -13.49 30.12 12.01
CA THR A 399 -13.13 28.95 11.21
C THR A 399 -13.82 27.67 11.71
N TYR A 400 -13.84 27.45 13.03
CA TYR A 400 -14.58 26.33 13.62
C TYR A 400 -16.10 26.40 13.32
N ASN A 401 -16.71 27.58 13.42
CA ASN A 401 -18.11 27.76 13.04
C ASN A 401 -18.38 27.44 11.57
N LYS A 402 -17.42 27.77 10.67
CA LYS A 402 -17.50 27.40 9.26
C LYS A 402 -17.48 25.86 9.08
N ILE A 403 -16.61 25.16 9.82
CA ILE A 403 -16.58 23.69 9.79
C ILE A 403 -17.92 23.12 10.25
N LEU A 404 -18.47 23.59 11.38
CA LEU A 404 -19.78 23.15 11.90
C LEU A 404 -20.91 23.34 10.89
N ALA A 405 -20.90 24.47 10.16
CA ALA A 405 -21.93 24.76 9.15
C ALA A 405 -21.84 23.87 7.93
N LEU A 406 -20.65 23.37 7.58
CA LEU A 406 -20.38 22.51 6.42
C LEU A 406 -20.45 21.01 6.78
N THR A 407 -20.35 20.65 8.07
CA THR A 407 -20.35 19.26 8.52
C THR A 407 -21.77 18.66 8.42
N ASP A 408 -21.87 17.47 7.84
CA ASP A 408 -23.13 16.73 7.76
C ASP A 408 -23.75 16.53 9.15
N SER A 409 -25.09 16.54 9.20
CA SER A 409 -25.82 16.38 10.46
C SER A 409 -25.53 15.06 11.19
N THR A 410 -25.12 14.02 10.46
CA THR A 410 -24.82 12.69 10.98
C THR A 410 -23.38 12.51 11.42
N ASP A 411 -22.45 13.40 11.04
CA ASP A 411 -21.04 13.33 11.45
C ASP A 411 -20.86 13.96 12.86
N THR A 412 -21.37 13.23 13.86
CA THR A 412 -21.32 13.66 15.28
C THR A 412 -19.90 13.70 15.82
N GLN A 413 -19.02 12.81 15.34
CA GLN A 413 -17.62 12.76 15.78
C GLN A 413 -16.87 14.03 15.36
N ARG A 414 -16.98 14.46 14.09
CA ARG A 414 -16.36 15.70 13.63
C ARG A 414 -16.89 16.91 14.39
N LYS A 415 -18.21 16.99 14.59
CA LYS A 415 -18.82 18.07 15.39
C LYS A 415 -18.30 18.10 16.81
N ALA A 416 -18.17 16.96 17.47
CA ALA A 416 -17.60 16.87 18.81
C ALA A 416 -16.15 17.38 18.84
N ASN A 417 -15.31 16.95 17.90
CA ASN A 417 -13.92 17.41 17.82
C ASN A 417 -13.81 18.94 17.59
N VAL A 418 -14.66 19.49 16.73
CA VAL A 418 -14.69 20.94 16.49
C VAL A 418 -15.14 21.71 17.73
N LEU A 419 -16.18 21.23 18.42
CA LEU A 419 -16.62 21.82 19.68
C LEU A 419 -15.56 21.73 20.77
N THR A 420 -14.76 20.66 20.80
CA THR A 420 -13.61 20.54 21.70
C THR A 420 -12.60 21.65 21.42
N GLY A 421 -12.17 21.82 20.16
CA GLY A 421 -11.24 22.90 19.78
C GLY A 421 -11.79 24.31 20.06
N MET A 422 -13.12 24.52 19.91
CA MET A 422 -13.76 25.77 20.34
C MET A 422 -13.69 25.95 21.87
N GLY A 423 -13.93 24.87 22.62
CA GLY A 423 -13.82 24.87 24.08
C GLY A 423 -12.42 25.23 24.54
N ASP A 424 -11.38 24.61 23.93
CA ASP A 424 -9.99 24.96 24.21
C ASP A 424 -9.71 26.45 23.91
N THR A 425 -10.19 26.93 22.76
CA THR A 425 -10.02 28.34 22.37
C THR A 425 -10.71 29.29 23.33
N TYR A 426 -11.94 28.99 23.79
CA TYR A 426 -12.61 29.79 24.79
C TYR A 426 -11.95 29.72 26.18
N SER A 427 -11.32 28.61 26.51
CA SER A 427 -10.52 28.46 27.73
C SER A 427 -9.35 29.44 27.73
N GLU A 428 -8.61 29.56 26.63
CA GLU A 428 -7.52 30.51 26.44
C GLU A 428 -8.01 31.97 26.47
N MET A 429 -9.21 32.22 25.94
CA MET A 429 -9.89 33.53 26.06
C MET A 429 -10.38 33.82 27.49
N LYS A 430 -10.24 32.87 28.41
CA LYS A 430 -10.75 32.94 29.79
C LYS A 430 -12.28 33.07 29.89
N ASP A 431 -13.00 32.62 28.86
CA ASP A 431 -14.47 32.55 28.84
C ASP A 431 -14.97 31.20 29.31
N SER A 432 -14.98 31.04 30.63
CA SER A 432 -15.35 29.76 31.26
C SER A 432 -16.77 29.29 30.93
N ALA A 433 -17.69 30.22 30.65
CA ALA A 433 -19.08 29.85 30.35
C ALA A 433 -19.17 29.16 28.99
N ARG A 434 -18.56 29.75 27.96
CA ARG A 434 -18.53 29.15 26.61
C ARG A 434 -17.63 27.92 26.55
N THR A 435 -16.55 27.87 27.31
CA THR A 435 -15.70 26.67 27.46
C THR A 435 -16.53 25.47 27.91
N VAL A 436 -17.26 25.61 29.01
CA VAL A 436 -18.11 24.54 29.55
C VAL A 436 -19.21 24.17 28.55
N GLU A 437 -19.88 25.16 27.95
CA GLU A 437 -20.93 24.92 26.96
C GLU A 437 -20.42 24.09 25.79
N CYS A 438 -19.25 24.40 25.25
CA CYS A 438 -18.67 23.65 24.11
C CYS A 438 -18.30 22.23 24.51
N TYR A 439 -17.66 21.99 25.64
CA TYR A 439 -17.30 20.66 26.09
C TYR A 439 -18.52 19.79 26.40
N GLU A 440 -19.57 20.36 27.02
CA GLU A 440 -20.82 19.64 27.28
C GLU A 440 -21.47 19.22 25.96
N GLN A 441 -21.60 20.13 24.99
CA GLN A 441 -22.15 19.81 23.67
C GLN A 441 -21.30 18.76 22.93
N ALA A 442 -19.96 18.81 23.03
CA ALA A 442 -19.09 17.81 22.46
C ALA A 442 -19.35 16.42 23.05
N LEU A 443 -19.48 16.31 24.39
CA LEU A 443 -19.76 15.06 25.09
C LEU A 443 -21.22 14.57 24.93
N GLU A 444 -22.17 15.45 24.60
CA GLU A 444 -23.52 15.05 24.18
C GLU A 444 -23.49 14.35 22.83
N LEU A 445 -22.64 14.79 21.90
CA LEU A 445 -22.48 14.20 20.56
C LEU A 445 -21.63 12.94 20.57
N ASP A 446 -20.56 12.93 21.35
CA ASP A 446 -19.63 11.81 21.51
C ASP A 446 -19.21 11.67 22.99
N PRO A 447 -19.94 10.90 23.79
CA PRO A 447 -19.70 10.75 25.23
C PRO A 447 -18.35 10.10 25.60
N LEU A 448 -17.69 9.44 24.64
CA LEU A 448 -16.40 8.78 24.83
C LEU A 448 -15.26 9.49 24.08
N ASN A 449 -15.46 10.71 23.61
CA ASN A 449 -14.40 11.49 23.00
C ASN A 449 -13.28 11.75 24.02
N SER A 450 -12.21 10.98 23.90
CA SER A 450 -11.10 10.98 24.86
C SER A 450 -10.41 12.35 24.97
N GLY A 451 -10.26 13.06 23.84
CA GLY A 451 -9.72 14.43 23.83
C GLY A 451 -10.59 15.41 24.61
N THR A 452 -11.91 15.39 24.38
CA THR A 452 -12.85 16.24 25.14
C THR A 452 -12.84 15.90 26.63
N LEU A 453 -12.88 14.59 26.95
CA LEU A 453 -12.84 14.12 28.34
C LEU A 453 -11.58 14.59 29.05
N ASN A 454 -10.44 14.49 28.40
CA ASN A 454 -9.15 14.95 28.91
C ASN A 454 -9.13 16.46 29.13
N ASN A 455 -9.41 17.25 28.09
CA ASN A 455 -9.29 18.71 28.13
C ASN A 455 -10.28 19.32 29.12
N TYR A 456 -11.50 18.78 29.21
CA TYR A 456 -12.47 19.22 30.19
C TYR A 456 -12.07 18.86 31.63
N ALA A 457 -11.52 17.66 31.84
CA ALA A 457 -11.01 17.26 33.15
C ALA A 457 -9.85 18.18 33.60
N TYR A 458 -8.92 18.49 32.72
CA TYR A 458 -7.82 19.41 32.99
C TYR A 458 -8.33 20.81 33.30
N PHE A 459 -9.28 21.33 32.50
CA PHE A 459 -9.92 22.64 32.74
C PHE A 459 -10.58 22.72 34.12
N LEU A 460 -11.28 21.67 34.55
CA LEU A 460 -11.89 21.63 35.89
C LEU A 460 -10.83 21.50 37.00
N ALA A 461 -9.77 20.75 36.78
CA ALA A 461 -8.68 20.58 37.74
C ALA A 461 -7.94 21.91 38.01
N LEU A 462 -7.62 22.66 36.95
CA LEU A 462 -6.99 23.99 37.06
C LEU A 462 -7.82 24.97 37.89
N ARG A 463 -9.14 24.82 37.91
CA ARG A 463 -10.06 25.67 38.66
C ARG A 463 -10.45 25.14 40.03
N GLY A 464 -10.02 23.92 40.36
CA GLY A 464 -10.45 23.22 41.57
C GLY A 464 -11.96 22.98 41.64
N GLN A 465 -12.63 22.86 40.46
CA GLN A 465 -14.07 22.70 40.34
C GLN A 465 -14.45 21.28 39.97
N ASP A 466 -15.49 20.74 40.57
CA ASP A 466 -16.05 19.42 40.30
C ASP A 466 -14.99 18.32 40.07
N LEU A 467 -14.01 18.25 40.98
CA LEU A 467 -12.84 17.37 40.87
C LEU A 467 -13.23 15.89 40.80
N ASP A 468 -14.37 15.49 41.35
CA ASP A 468 -14.86 14.11 41.25
C ASP A 468 -15.35 13.80 39.84
N ARG A 469 -15.91 14.77 39.13
CA ARG A 469 -16.24 14.65 37.71
C ARG A 469 -14.97 14.62 36.86
N ALA A 470 -14.03 15.52 37.12
CA ALA A 470 -12.74 15.56 36.44
C ALA A 470 -12.00 14.23 36.53
N GLU A 471 -11.97 13.60 37.73
CA GLU A 471 -11.37 12.30 37.95
C GLU A 471 -12.02 11.22 37.08
N ARG A 472 -13.37 11.15 37.03
CA ARG A 472 -14.07 10.17 36.19
C ARG A 472 -13.79 10.37 34.70
N MET A 473 -13.74 11.60 34.22
CA MET A 473 -13.47 11.93 32.82
C MET A 473 -12.03 11.56 32.44
N ALA A 474 -11.04 11.97 33.25
CA ALA A 474 -9.65 11.62 32.99
C ALA A 474 -9.41 10.10 33.04
N ALA A 475 -10.08 9.38 33.97
CA ALA A 475 -10.02 7.91 34.01
C ALA A 475 -10.61 7.27 32.75
N LEU A 476 -11.68 7.84 32.16
CA LEU A 476 -12.23 7.37 30.89
C LEU A 476 -11.28 7.65 29.72
N ALA A 477 -10.63 8.81 29.69
CA ALA A 477 -9.66 9.14 28.64
C ALA A 477 -8.48 8.16 28.63
N ILE A 478 -7.90 7.85 29.82
CA ILE A 478 -6.83 6.84 29.93
C ILE A 478 -7.31 5.44 29.52
N LYS A 479 -8.56 5.09 29.79
CA LYS A 479 -9.08 3.78 29.39
C LYS A 479 -9.12 3.59 27.89
N GLU A 480 -9.40 4.66 27.12
CA GLU A 480 -9.43 4.63 25.66
C GLU A 480 -8.01 4.60 25.06
N ASP A 481 -7.05 5.29 25.69
CA ASP A 481 -5.64 5.28 25.28
C ASP A 481 -4.73 5.21 26.52
N PRO A 482 -4.40 3.98 26.99
CA PRO A 482 -3.70 3.79 28.26
C PRO A 482 -2.26 4.28 28.30
N ASP A 483 -1.62 4.47 27.15
CA ASP A 483 -0.21 4.85 27.07
C ASP A 483 -0.02 6.32 26.67
N ASN A 484 -1.11 7.06 26.52
CA ASN A 484 -1.06 8.49 26.19
C ASN A 484 -0.57 9.31 27.39
N ALA A 485 0.64 9.84 27.27
CA ALA A 485 1.29 10.59 28.34
C ALA A 485 0.47 11.79 28.82
N ASN A 486 -0.17 12.53 27.89
CA ASN A 486 -1.01 13.69 28.22
C ASN A 486 -2.27 13.30 29.01
N PHE A 487 -2.89 12.16 28.71
CA PHE A 487 -4.06 11.69 29.45
C PHE A 487 -3.67 11.25 30.86
N ILE A 488 -2.51 10.60 30.98
CA ILE A 488 -1.98 10.18 32.27
C ILE A 488 -1.58 11.40 33.11
N ASP A 489 -0.99 12.43 32.51
CA ASP A 489 -0.65 13.69 33.16
C ASP A 489 -1.89 14.42 33.66
N THR A 490 -2.90 14.59 32.83
CA THR A 490 -4.18 15.20 33.26
C THR A 490 -4.76 14.47 34.47
N TYR A 491 -4.69 13.15 34.50
CA TYR A 491 -5.16 12.37 35.64
C TYR A 491 -4.31 12.60 36.90
N ALA A 492 -2.98 12.71 36.72
CA ALA A 492 -2.08 13.08 37.81
C ALA A 492 -2.42 14.49 38.32
N TRP A 493 -2.68 15.45 37.40
CA TRP A 493 -3.03 16.82 37.76
C TRP A 493 -4.38 16.96 38.49
N VAL A 494 -5.35 16.12 38.15
CA VAL A 494 -6.61 16.01 38.92
C VAL A 494 -6.35 15.55 40.34
N TYR A 495 -5.48 14.56 40.59
CA TYR A 495 -5.09 14.17 41.95
C TYR A 495 -4.29 15.25 42.65
N PHE A 496 -3.43 15.97 41.95
CA PHE A 496 -2.74 17.16 42.49
C PHE A 496 -3.73 18.21 42.96
N ALA A 497 -4.74 18.56 42.16
CA ALA A 497 -5.80 19.47 42.52
C ALA A 497 -6.64 18.98 43.72
N LYS A 498 -6.85 17.67 43.86
CA LYS A 498 -7.48 17.00 45.02
C LYS A 498 -6.55 16.96 46.24
N LYS A 499 -5.29 17.38 46.11
CA LYS A 499 -4.22 17.33 47.12
C LYS A 499 -3.83 15.91 47.54
N ASP A 500 -4.13 14.93 46.69
CA ASP A 500 -3.61 13.58 46.84
C ASP A 500 -2.28 13.46 46.06
N TYR A 501 -1.24 14.06 46.64
CA TYR A 501 0.07 14.15 46.01
C TYR A 501 0.73 12.76 45.77
N SER A 502 0.37 11.79 46.58
CA SER A 502 0.91 10.40 46.41
C SER A 502 0.35 9.75 45.17
N MET A 503 -0.96 9.86 44.89
CA MET A 503 -1.57 9.38 43.67
C MET A 503 -1.10 10.18 42.45
N ALA A 504 -1.02 11.52 42.59
CA ALA A 504 -0.46 12.36 41.55
C ALA A 504 0.95 11.92 41.14
N LEU A 505 1.82 11.63 42.13
CA LEU A 505 3.18 11.17 41.87
C LEU A 505 3.24 9.81 41.15
N LEU A 506 2.33 8.91 41.48
CA LEU A 506 2.24 7.60 40.83
C LEU A 506 1.99 7.73 39.32
N TYR A 507 1.01 8.60 38.96
CA TYR A 507 0.62 8.75 37.57
C TYR A 507 1.58 9.62 36.76
N ILE A 508 2.11 10.72 37.33
CA ILE A 508 3.04 11.56 36.58
C ILE A 508 4.36 10.83 36.27
N LYS A 509 4.84 9.96 37.12
CA LYS A 509 6.00 9.10 36.84
C LYS A 509 5.75 8.24 35.57
N ARG A 510 4.58 7.64 35.49
CA ARG A 510 4.19 6.86 34.31
C ARG A 510 4.05 7.74 33.06
N ALA A 511 3.54 8.97 33.18
CA ALA A 511 3.45 9.89 32.05
C ALA A 511 4.83 10.21 31.49
N VAL A 512 5.79 10.57 32.37
CA VAL A 512 7.16 10.88 32.00
C VAL A 512 7.94 9.66 31.47
N GLU A 513 7.62 8.45 31.92
CA GLU A 513 8.20 7.22 31.33
C GLU A 513 7.75 6.99 29.88
N ASN A 514 6.57 7.48 29.50
CA ASN A 514 6.04 7.36 28.14
C ASN A 514 6.51 8.51 27.23
N ASP A 515 6.69 9.73 27.78
CA ASP A 515 7.19 10.91 27.06
C ASP A 515 7.86 11.88 28.03
N GLU A 516 9.05 12.37 27.69
CA GLU A 516 9.81 13.35 28.48
C GLU A 516 9.66 14.77 27.90
N ASP A 517 8.44 15.22 27.69
CA ASP A 517 8.12 16.59 27.26
C ASP A 517 8.32 17.61 28.41
N ASN A 518 8.69 18.87 28.07
CA ASN A 518 8.95 19.92 29.05
C ASN A 518 7.77 20.19 29.99
N HIS A 519 6.53 20.15 29.50
CA HIS A 519 5.33 20.34 30.28
C HIS A 519 5.11 19.20 31.30
N LEU A 520 5.31 17.97 30.89
CA LEU A 520 5.25 16.79 31.76
C LEU A 520 6.31 16.86 32.87
N LEU A 521 7.53 17.26 32.51
CA LEU A 521 8.62 17.44 33.47
C LEU A 521 8.34 18.59 34.46
N GLU A 522 7.70 19.67 34.01
CA GLU A 522 7.27 20.78 34.90
C GLU A 522 6.23 20.29 35.92
N HIS A 523 5.16 19.63 35.47
CA HIS A 523 4.14 19.06 36.34
C HIS A 523 4.74 18.00 37.29
N TYR A 524 5.69 17.20 36.83
CA TYR A 524 6.38 16.24 37.67
C TYR A 524 7.17 16.93 38.77
N GLY A 525 7.87 18.00 38.46
CA GLY A 525 8.56 18.83 39.47
C GLY A 525 7.58 19.43 40.49
N ASP A 526 6.46 19.95 40.05
CA ASP A 526 5.43 20.54 40.92
C ASP A 526 4.85 19.48 41.87
N ILE A 527 4.51 18.29 41.35
CA ILE A 527 3.99 17.20 42.15
C ILE A 527 5.03 16.69 43.18
N LEU A 528 6.30 16.55 42.79
CA LEU A 528 7.41 16.17 43.67
C LEU A 528 7.58 17.20 44.79
N TRP A 529 7.48 18.48 44.50
CA TRP A 529 7.59 19.55 45.47
C TRP A 529 6.56 19.42 46.60
N PHE A 530 5.29 19.22 46.24
CA PHE A 530 4.21 19.06 47.22
C PHE A 530 4.22 17.71 47.91
N ASN A 531 4.86 16.68 47.29
CA ASN A 531 5.09 15.38 47.93
C ASN A 531 6.28 15.40 48.92
N GLY A 532 7.03 16.52 48.98
CA GLY A 532 8.14 16.74 49.91
C GLY A 532 9.52 16.41 49.34
N GLU A 533 9.61 15.99 48.09
CA GLU A 533 10.86 15.60 47.39
C GLU A 533 11.48 16.82 46.66
N LYS A 534 11.87 17.83 47.42
CA LYS A 534 12.24 19.16 46.89
C LYS A 534 13.45 19.14 45.96
N GLU A 535 14.47 18.36 46.28
CA GLU A 535 15.69 18.25 45.48
C GLU A 535 15.37 17.61 44.13
N ALA A 536 14.55 16.57 44.11
CA ALA A 536 14.08 15.92 42.88
C ALA A 536 13.18 16.87 42.06
N ALA A 537 12.35 17.67 42.69
CA ALA A 537 11.53 18.68 42.01
C ALA A 537 12.39 19.68 41.21
N ILE A 538 13.45 20.19 41.84
CA ILE A 538 14.37 21.13 41.19
C ILE A 538 15.08 20.49 40.00
N GLU A 539 15.41 19.20 40.12
CA GLU A 539 16.01 18.45 39.01
C GLU A 539 15.06 18.36 37.80
N GLN A 540 13.77 18.02 38.03
CA GLN A 540 12.80 17.96 36.93
C GLN A 540 12.53 19.33 36.30
N TRP A 541 12.35 20.40 37.09
CA TRP A 541 12.24 21.77 36.58
C TRP A 541 13.46 22.18 35.77
N THR A 542 14.67 21.75 36.18
CA THR A 542 15.90 22.04 35.42
C THR A 542 15.89 21.35 34.07
N LYS A 543 15.49 20.08 34.00
CA LYS A 543 15.33 19.33 32.73
C LYS A 543 14.27 19.97 31.82
N ALA A 544 13.13 20.38 32.39
CA ALA A 544 12.10 21.10 31.65
C ALA A 544 12.63 22.42 31.07
N LEU A 545 13.41 23.19 31.86
CA LEU A 545 14.02 24.44 31.42
C LEU A 545 15.09 24.24 30.33
N GLU A 546 15.80 23.10 30.30
CA GLU A 546 16.73 22.78 29.23
C GLU A 546 16.03 22.63 27.87
N GLN A 547 14.76 22.19 27.88
CA GLN A 547 13.95 22.04 26.67
C GLN A 547 13.24 23.35 26.29
N ASP A 548 12.81 24.18 27.28
CA ASP A 548 12.14 25.46 27.08
C ASP A 548 12.86 26.58 27.87
N GLN A 549 13.95 27.07 27.28
CA GLN A 549 14.84 28.05 27.93
C GLN A 549 14.20 29.42 28.14
N ASP A 550 13.15 29.75 27.39
CA ASP A 550 12.47 31.04 27.44
C ASP A 550 11.30 31.07 28.46
N ASN A 551 10.99 29.97 29.13
CA ASN A 551 9.94 29.87 30.12
C ASN A 551 10.31 30.61 31.40
N GLU A 552 9.78 31.82 31.59
CA GLU A 552 10.06 32.69 32.74
C GLU A 552 9.66 32.06 34.08
N LEU A 553 8.58 31.24 34.10
CA LEU A 553 8.12 30.57 35.32
C LEU A 553 9.11 29.50 35.76
N LEU A 554 9.53 28.64 34.82
CA LEU A 554 10.57 27.61 35.07
C LEU A 554 11.91 28.24 35.48
N GLN A 555 12.35 29.32 34.81
CA GLN A 555 13.54 30.08 35.22
C GLN A 555 13.48 30.50 36.67
N ARG A 556 12.33 31.02 37.12
CA ARG A 556 12.11 31.44 38.51
C ARG A 556 12.08 30.23 39.45
N LYS A 557 11.32 29.16 39.13
CA LYS A 557 11.29 27.93 39.95
C LYS A 557 12.68 27.37 40.20
N VAL A 558 13.52 27.27 39.15
CA VAL A 558 14.88 26.74 39.22
C VAL A 558 15.83 27.68 39.98
N LYS A 559 15.79 29.00 39.66
CA LYS A 559 16.66 29.99 40.28
C LYS A 559 16.42 30.15 41.78
N ASP A 560 15.14 30.29 42.18
CA ASP A 560 14.75 30.54 43.56
C ASP A 560 14.55 29.23 44.34
N LYS A 561 14.68 28.09 43.67
CA LYS A 561 14.49 26.75 44.23
C LYS A 561 13.20 26.61 45.03
N THR A 562 12.12 27.09 44.44
CA THR A 562 10.80 27.11 45.09
C THR A 562 9.69 27.02 44.03
N TYR A 563 8.54 26.51 44.46
CA TYR A 563 7.33 26.47 43.65
C TYR A 563 6.75 27.87 43.45
N TYR A 564 6.29 28.14 42.28
CA TYR A 564 5.44 29.27 41.92
C TYR A 564 4.22 28.76 41.18
N GLU A 565 3.05 29.28 41.50
CA GLU A 565 1.80 28.99 40.80
C GLU A 565 1.74 29.77 39.48
N GLU A 566 1.18 29.15 38.45
CA GLU A 566 0.97 29.78 37.14
C GLU A 566 0.10 31.04 37.18
#